data_852a9760933332a3610ff018f895ae1b
#
_entry.id   852a9760933332a3610ff018f895ae1b
#
_cell.length_a   1.000
_cell.length_b   1.000
_cell.length_c   1.000
_cell.angle_alpha   90.00
_cell.angle_beta   90.00
_cell.angle_gamma   90.00
#
_symmetry.space_group_name_H-M   'P 1'
#
loop_
_entity.id
_entity.type
_entity.pdbx_description
1 polymer ?
#
loop_
_entity_poly.entity_id
_entity_poly.type
_entity_poly.pdbx_seq_one_letter_code
_entity_poly.pdbx_strand_id
1 'polypeptide(L)'
;MLAVLSGLVSGAALYDRLGVWSFVLVVPAVFTGVMFLSYESEAPEHWPAFLFTLTFTLLCSWRMYSVISSPPPENAVFIAEEGTVTEVREWGKVYAVVIDTESRGKFVTFLKFANFTMGTRIKFDGATRDFQPKFPDSDFDEARFWRARGVNGVMSIYNHEELPERVSMAAVRQKISRKLAIYMPALTASYLRAAWVGGRDKNLNDRHKQWGTSHLLAVSGFHVGVVTFIAMFFFGKDVVILSIILWVYIFLTGAAPSAMRAGLIIQIFLLSKIFGRKSESVNSVCSAGVILLLWSPFLFWDIGWRLSIMSALVIAAMFQNGASWLATSPSVNLVTFPQVAYTFGSVPFVGLLLNLFAPIYFSFALTIASLGAVLRFMKFPFSQYLMLAVEGTFMLWEKIADFFASLLPLTVSWNFLTAWIGCGTLTFFLGRYLDLAPLRIAAVMGVVGFTAFALFL
;
A
#
# COMPACT_ATOMS: atom_id res chain seq x y z
N MET A 1 -8.53 18.84 3.94
CA MET A 1 -7.53 17.75 3.87
C MET A 1 -7.11 17.41 2.43
N LEU A 2 -8.02 17.40 1.45
CA LEU A 2 -7.64 17.15 0.04
C LEU A 2 -6.61 18.18 -0.47
N ALA A 3 -6.81 19.47 -0.19
CA ALA A 3 -5.84 20.53 -0.55
C ALA A 3 -4.47 20.32 0.11
N VAL A 4 -4.44 19.90 1.38
CA VAL A 4 -3.18 19.59 2.07
C VAL A 4 -2.47 18.42 1.43
N LEU A 5 -3.21 17.34 1.13
CA LEU A 5 -2.63 16.17 0.47
C LEU A 5 -2.11 16.52 -0.93
N SER A 6 -2.87 17.30 -1.71
CA SER A 6 -2.42 17.74 -3.04
C SER A 6 -1.18 18.62 -2.97
N GLY A 7 -1.10 19.54 -1.99
CA GLY A 7 0.08 20.36 -1.74
C GLY A 7 1.31 19.54 -1.40
N LEU A 8 1.17 18.53 -0.52
CA LEU A 8 2.26 17.62 -0.18
C LEU A 8 2.75 16.80 -1.38
N VAL A 9 1.81 16.23 -2.13
CA VAL A 9 2.12 15.45 -3.34
C VAL A 9 2.82 16.31 -4.37
N SER A 10 2.31 17.52 -4.62
CA SER A 10 2.92 18.48 -5.55
C SER A 10 4.29 18.92 -5.06
N GLY A 11 4.45 19.21 -3.77
CA GLY A 11 5.72 19.57 -3.16
C GLY A 11 6.77 18.47 -3.29
N ALA A 12 6.41 17.21 -3.04
CA ALA A 12 7.32 16.09 -3.19
C ALA A 12 7.73 15.87 -4.65
N ALA A 13 6.79 15.98 -5.58
CA ALA A 13 7.04 15.81 -7.01
C ALA A 13 7.95 16.92 -7.57
N LEU A 14 7.68 18.17 -7.19
CA LEU A 14 8.51 19.32 -7.60
C LEU A 14 9.89 19.30 -6.96
N TYR A 15 10.02 18.86 -5.70
CA TYR A 15 11.31 18.73 -5.04
C TYR A 15 12.27 17.85 -5.82
N ASP A 16 11.78 16.76 -6.36
CA ASP A 16 12.58 15.82 -7.14
C ASP A 16 13.24 16.48 -8.38
N ARG A 17 12.64 17.58 -8.88
CA ARG A 17 13.05 18.28 -10.09
C ARG A 17 13.76 19.60 -9.84
N LEU A 18 13.23 20.37 -8.91
CA LEU A 18 13.59 21.77 -8.71
C LEU A 18 14.29 22.02 -7.36
N GLY A 19 14.44 20.98 -6.53
CA GLY A 19 15.05 21.11 -5.20
C GLY A 19 14.30 22.13 -4.35
N VAL A 20 15.06 23.06 -3.76
CA VAL A 20 14.52 24.11 -2.87
C VAL A 20 13.48 25.00 -3.55
N TRP A 21 13.60 25.23 -4.85
CA TRP A 21 12.66 26.07 -5.61
C TRP A 21 11.24 25.51 -5.69
N SER A 22 11.06 24.22 -5.40
CA SER A 22 9.71 23.62 -5.32
C SER A 22 8.81 24.31 -4.31
N PHE A 23 9.35 24.83 -3.20
CA PHE A 23 8.59 25.58 -2.22
C PHE A 23 7.98 26.87 -2.77
N VAL A 24 8.74 27.58 -3.62
CA VAL A 24 8.28 28.82 -4.23
C VAL A 24 7.07 28.58 -5.15
N LEU A 25 6.95 27.41 -5.73
CA LEU A 25 5.84 27.05 -6.62
C LEU A 25 4.65 26.40 -5.88
N VAL A 26 4.90 25.65 -4.81
CA VAL A 26 3.86 25.02 -4.01
C VAL A 26 2.98 26.05 -3.29
N VAL A 27 3.60 27.13 -2.78
CA VAL A 27 2.86 28.18 -2.06
C VAL A 27 1.77 28.83 -2.94
N PRO A 28 2.07 29.32 -4.16
CA PRO A 28 1.04 29.86 -5.05
C PRO A 28 0.02 28.83 -5.49
N ALA A 29 0.44 27.57 -5.75
CA ALA A 29 -0.48 26.50 -6.18
C ALA A 29 -1.46 26.13 -5.08
N VAL A 30 -1.02 26.02 -3.83
CA VAL A 30 -1.88 25.77 -2.67
C VAL A 30 -2.76 27.00 -2.41
N PHE A 31 -2.20 28.20 -2.50
CA PHE A 31 -2.93 29.44 -2.33
C PHE A 31 -4.06 29.56 -3.37
N THR A 32 -3.75 29.37 -4.65
CA THR A 32 -4.74 29.42 -5.74
C THR A 32 -5.79 28.33 -5.57
N GLY A 33 -5.41 27.10 -5.24
CA GLY A 33 -6.35 25.98 -5.02
C GLY A 33 -7.28 26.22 -3.83
N VAL A 34 -6.77 26.78 -2.74
CA VAL A 34 -7.58 27.06 -1.55
C VAL A 34 -8.47 28.30 -1.76
N MET A 35 -7.95 29.35 -2.42
CA MET A 35 -8.76 30.52 -2.82
C MET A 35 -9.91 30.12 -3.73
N PHE A 36 -9.64 29.24 -4.67
CA PHE A 36 -10.62 28.76 -5.62
C PHE A 36 -11.73 27.91 -4.94
N LEU A 37 -11.36 27.07 -3.98
CA LEU A 37 -12.30 26.30 -3.17
C LEU A 37 -13.11 27.20 -2.20
N SER A 38 -12.54 28.33 -1.77
CA SER A 38 -13.21 29.28 -0.89
C SER A 38 -14.15 30.23 -1.64
N TYR A 39 -13.93 30.46 -2.92
CA TYR A 39 -14.75 31.34 -3.75
C TYR A 39 -16.16 30.78 -4.00
N GLU A 40 -16.32 29.45 -4.01
CA GLU A 40 -17.65 28.81 -4.11
C GLU A 40 -18.49 28.89 -2.81
N SER A 41 -17.90 29.29 -1.68
CA SER A 41 -18.61 29.46 -0.41
C SER A 41 -18.80 30.96 -0.14
N GLU A 42 -20.02 31.46 -0.22
CA GLU A 42 -20.40 32.86 -0.01
C GLU A 42 -20.14 33.44 1.40
N ALA A 43 -19.32 32.82 2.23
CA ALA A 43 -19.13 33.23 3.62
C ALA A 43 -17.69 33.75 3.90
N PRO A 44 -17.57 35.00 4.43
CA PRO A 44 -16.29 35.61 4.77
C PRO A 44 -15.58 34.96 6.00
N GLU A 45 -16.16 33.97 6.64
CA GLU A 45 -15.67 33.39 7.89
C GLU A 45 -14.58 32.33 7.69
N HIS A 46 -14.11 32.08 6.46
CA HIS A 46 -13.19 30.96 6.17
C HIS A 46 -11.69 31.31 6.24
N TRP A 47 -11.31 32.58 6.49
CA TRP A 47 -9.91 32.98 6.59
C TRP A 47 -9.08 32.18 7.61
N PRO A 48 -9.59 31.87 8.83
CA PRO A 48 -8.84 31.07 9.78
C PRO A 48 -8.57 29.65 9.26
N ALA A 49 -9.55 29.01 8.61
CA ALA A 49 -9.39 27.69 8.02
C ALA A 49 -8.39 27.71 6.85
N PHE A 50 -8.42 28.78 6.05
CA PHE A 50 -7.46 28.98 4.97
C PHE A 50 -6.03 29.13 5.51
N LEU A 51 -5.79 30.04 6.47
CA LEU A 51 -4.49 30.24 7.08
C LEU A 51 -3.97 28.96 7.76
N PHE A 52 -4.84 28.24 8.46
CA PHE A 52 -4.51 26.96 9.05
C PHE A 52 -4.05 25.94 7.98
N THR A 53 -4.83 25.81 6.90
CA THR A 53 -4.51 24.87 5.81
C THR A 53 -3.20 25.24 5.13
N LEU A 54 -2.97 26.52 4.86
CA LEU A 54 -1.73 27.00 4.26
C LEU A 54 -0.53 26.74 5.18
N THR A 55 -0.62 27.15 6.44
CA THR A 55 0.46 26.96 7.43
C THR A 55 0.77 25.49 7.61
N PHE A 56 -0.28 24.64 7.75
CA PHE A 56 -0.11 23.20 7.89
C PHE A 56 0.54 22.57 6.65
N THR A 57 0.15 22.99 5.44
CA THR A 57 0.77 22.51 4.19
C THR A 57 2.23 22.89 4.11
N LEU A 58 2.59 24.12 4.49
CA LEU A 58 3.98 24.58 4.51
C LEU A 58 4.82 23.80 5.51
N LEU A 59 4.30 23.57 6.72
CA LEU A 59 4.98 22.76 7.75
C LEU A 59 5.20 21.32 7.27
N CYS A 60 4.19 20.73 6.66
CA CYS A 60 4.28 19.39 6.09
C CYS A 60 5.31 19.32 4.95
N SER A 61 5.30 20.31 4.05
CA SER A 61 6.26 20.39 2.95
C SER A 61 7.68 20.58 3.47
N TRP A 62 7.87 21.43 4.48
CA TRP A 62 9.15 21.59 5.18
C TRP A 62 9.63 20.27 5.78
N ARG A 63 8.76 19.54 6.46
CA ARG A 63 9.08 18.22 7.02
C ARG A 63 9.53 17.24 5.93
N MET A 64 8.82 17.18 4.81
CA MET A 64 9.21 16.35 3.67
C MET A 64 10.59 16.75 3.15
N TYR A 65 10.80 18.03 2.91
CA TYR A 65 12.10 18.56 2.48
C TYR A 65 13.23 18.14 3.44
N SER A 66 13.07 18.41 4.73
CA SER A 66 14.09 18.12 5.73
C SER A 66 14.50 16.64 5.80
N VAL A 67 13.54 15.74 5.62
CA VAL A 67 13.81 14.28 5.64
C VAL A 67 14.45 13.81 4.33
N ILE A 68 13.97 14.30 3.19
CA ILE A 68 14.47 13.88 1.88
C ILE A 68 15.90 14.43 1.65
N SER A 69 16.16 15.66 2.08
CA SER A 69 17.49 16.31 1.94
C SER A 69 18.49 15.90 3.03
N SER A 70 18.05 15.16 4.04
CA SER A 70 18.96 14.66 5.06
C SER A 70 19.98 13.72 4.43
N PRO A 71 21.28 13.90 4.74
CA PRO A 71 22.28 12.97 4.25
C PRO A 71 21.97 11.54 4.72
N PRO A 72 22.33 10.52 3.93
CA PRO A 72 22.24 9.15 4.39
C PRO A 72 23.03 8.98 5.69
N PRO A 73 22.65 8.02 6.56
CA PRO A 73 23.44 7.73 7.75
C PRO A 73 24.87 7.37 7.33
N GLU A 74 25.85 7.90 8.06
CA GLU A 74 27.24 7.62 7.79
C GLU A 74 27.52 6.12 7.74
N ASN A 75 28.45 5.72 6.87
CA ASN A 75 28.86 4.32 6.75
C ASN A 75 29.35 3.85 8.12
N ALA A 76 28.68 2.85 8.66
CA ALA A 76 28.94 2.32 9.98
C ALA A 76 29.58 0.93 9.89
N VAL A 77 30.53 0.68 10.77
CA VAL A 77 31.04 -0.68 11.02
C VAL A 77 30.32 -1.23 12.24
N PHE A 78 29.80 -2.42 12.12
CA PHE A 78 29.17 -3.19 13.19
C PHE A 78 30.13 -4.27 13.66
N ILE A 79 30.33 -4.36 14.95
CA ILE A 79 31.13 -5.41 15.59
C ILE A 79 30.25 -6.06 16.64
N ALA A 80 30.05 -7.37 16.50
CA ALA A 80 29.22 -8.16 17.39
C ALA A 80 27.80 -7.60 17.63
N GLU A 81 27.24 -6.94 16.61
CA GLU A 81 25.89 -6.35 16.67
C GLU A 81 24.83 -7.44 16.58
N GLU A 82 23.74 -7.25 17.29
CA GLU A 82 22.60 -8.15 17.27
C GLU A 82 21.48 -7.58 16.39
N GLY A 83 20.84 -8.46 15.65
CA GLY A 83 19.73 -8.07 14.79
C GLY A 83 18.75 -9.22 14.54
N THR A 84 17.55 -8.87 14.14
CA THR A 84 16.50 -9.83 13.81
C THR A 84 16.11 -9.72 12.35
N VAL A 85 16.06 -10.83 11.64
CA VAL A 85 15.58 -10.90 10.26
C VAL A 85 14.08 -10.63 10.22
N THR A 86 13.68 -9.53 9.62
CA THR A 86 12.27 -9.10 9.57
C THR A 86 11.57 -9.41 8.25
N GLU A 87 12.33 -9.46 7.17
CA GLU A 87 11.82 -9.78 5.83
C GLU A 87 12.88 -10.56 5.04
N VAL A 88 12.43 -11.56 4.29
CA VAL A 88 13.24 -12.27 3.29
C VAL A 88 12.45 -12.25 1.98
N ARG A 89 13.06 -11.75 0.92
CA ARG A 89 12.40 -11.57 -0.38
C ARG A 89 13.33 -11.98 -1.52
N GLU A 90 12.78 -12.64 -2.52
CA GLU A 90 13.49 -12.81 -3.80
C GLU A 90 13.69 -11.44 -4.49
N TRP A 91 14.90 -11.18 -4.94
CA TRP A 91 15.32 -9.95 -5.59
C TRP A 91 16.16 -10.27 -6.83
N GLY A 92 15.47 -10.50 -7.94
CA GLY A 92 16.12 -10.96 -9.15
C GLY A 92 16.77 -12.33 -8.96
N LYS A 93 18.13 -12.38 -9.02
CA LYS A 93 18.93 -13.60 -8.85
C LYS A 93 19.46 -13.81 -7.42
N VAL A 94 19.11 -12.91 -6.50
CA VAL A 94 19.56 -12.93 -5.10
C VAL A 94 18.36 -12.81 -4.16
N TYR A 95 18.60 -12.95 -2.87
CA TYR A 95 17.63 -12.70 -1.81
C TYR A 95 17.98 -11.42 -1.09
N ALA A 96 17.01 -10.51 -1.00
CA ALA A 96 17.09 -9.34 -0.13
C ALA A 96 16.58 -9.73 1.25
N VAL A 97 17.46 -9.63 2.25
CA VAL A 97 17.18 -9.94 3.64
C VAL A 97 17.23 -8.64 4.43
N VAL A 98 16.12 -8.27 5.06
CA VAL A 98 16.05 -7.07 5.91
C VAL A 98 16.29 -7.48 7.35
N ILE A 99 17.29 -6.86 7.96
CA ILE A 99 17.69 -7.09 9.34
C ILE A 99 17.42 -5.82 10.13
N ASP A 100 16.69 -5.96 11.22
CA ASP A 100 16.41 -4.88 12.17
C ASP A 100 17.45 -5.00 13.29
N THR A 101 18.39 -4.05 13.33
CA THR A 101 19.47 -4.01 14.30
C THR A 101 19.00 -3.34 15.58
N GLU A 102 19.56 -3.73 16.74
CA GLU A 102 19.15 -3.13 18.02
C GLU A 102 19.56 -1.66 18.14
N SER A 103 20.67 -1.24 17.50
CA SER A 103 21.24 0.08 17.69
C SER A 103 20.85 1.12 16.63
N ARG A 104 20.69 0.72 15.36
CA ARG A 104 20.63 1.67 14.23
C ARG A 104 19.48 1.45 13.25
N GLY A 105 18.51 0.57 13.59
CA GLY A 105 17.34 0.29 12.77
C GLY A 105 17.59 -0.70 11.64
N LYS A 106 16.84 -0.58 10.55
CA LYS A 106 16.77 -1.63 9.52
C LYS A 106 17.79 -1.42 8.40
N PHE A 107 18.44 -2.51 8.00
CA PHE A 107 19.34 -2.56 6.86
C PHE A 107 18.98 -3.75 5.96
N VAL A 108 19.27 -3.65 4.68
CA VAL A 108 19.08 -4.74 3.73
C VAL A 108 20.44 -5.34 3.35
N THR A 109 20.53 -6.67 3.32
CA THR A 109 21.66 -7.40 2.76
C THR A 109 21.21 -8.27 1.59
N PHE A 110 22.06 -8.40 0.58
CA PHE A 110 21.77 -9.20 -0.62
C PHE A 110 22.61 -10.47 -0.61
N LEU A 111 21.95 -11.62 -0.57
CA LEU A 111 22.57 -12.93 -0.47
C LEU A 111 22.21 -13.80 -1.67
N LYS A 112 23.15 -14.62 -2.14
CA LYS A 112 22.89 -15.57 -3.25
C LYS A 112 21.92 -16.69 -2.86
N PHE A 113 21.90 -17.05 -1.58
CA PHE A 113 21.04 -18.09 -1.03
C PHE A 113 20.23 -17.55 0.14
N ALA A 114 19.02 -18.07 0.33
CA ALA A 114 18.17 -17.73 1.47
C ALA A 114 18.63 -18.48 2.73
N ASN A 115 19.79 -18.10 3.27
CA ASN A 115 20.36 -18.77 4.47
C ASN A 115 19.59 -18.40 5.75
N PHE A 116 18.79 -17.35 5.71
CA PHE A 116 18.01 -16.88 6.86
C PHE A 116 16.53 -17.06 6.66
N THR A 117 15.84 -17.36 7.75
CA THR A 117 14.38 -17.32 7.80
C THR A 117 13.91 -16.08 8.57
N MET A 118 12.69 -15.66 8.30
CA MET A 118 12.08 -14.55 9.04
C MET A 118 12.00 -14.90 10.53
N GLY A 119 12.39 -13.96 11.39
CA GLY A 119 12.48 -14.17 12.84
C GLY A 119 13.80 -14.74 13.35
N THR A 120 14.72 -15.17 12.46
CA THR A 120 16.08 -15.57 12.86
C THR A 120 16.79 -14.39 13.52
N ARG A 121 17.35 -14.61 14.69
CA ARG A 121 18.18 -13.64 15.39
C ARG A 121 19.64 -13.97 15.15
N ILE A 122 20.40 -12.99 14.77
CA ILE A 122 21.81 -13.14 14.44
C ILE A 122 22.65 -12.12 15.19
N LYS A 123 23.86 -12.55 15.56
CA LYS A 123 24.97 -11.68 15.95
C LYS A 123 25.91 -11.64 14.78
N PHE A 124 26.33 -10.46 14.36
CA PHE A 124 27.11 -10.32 13.14
C PHE A 124 28.14 -9.20 13.20
N ASP A 125 29.15 -9.35 12.36
CA ASP A 125 30.11 -8.31 12.02
C ASP A 125 29.82 -7.86 10.59
N GLY A 126 29.80 -6.56 10.36
CA GLY A 126 29.49 -6.05 9.04
C GLY A 126 29.78 -4.56 8.88
N ALA A 127 29.61 -4.08 7.67
CA ALA A 127 29.69 -2.64 7.37
C ALA A 127 28.50 -2.23 6.51
N THR A 128 28.00 -1.03 6.78
CA THR A 128 26.97 -0.42 5.94
C THR A 128 27.61 0.33 4.79
N ARG A 129 26.84 0.41 3.72
CA ARG A 129 27.12 1.28 2.57
C ARG A 129 25.83 1.93 2.13
N ASP A 130 25.94 3.03 1.42
CA ASP A 130 24.81 3.67 0.77
C ASP A 130 24.21 2.77 -0.31
N PHE A 131 22.96 3.03 -0.65
CA PHE A 131 22.33 2.41 -1.80
C PHE A 131 23.07 2.79 -3.08
N GLN A 132 23.04 1.90 -4.06
CA GLN A 132 23.57 2.24 -5.37
C GLN A 132 22.79 3.42 -5.97
N PRO A 133 23.50 4.38 -6.60
CA PRO A 133 22.83 5.46 -7.29
C PRO A 133 21.95 4.90 -8.40
N LYS A 134 20.84 5.61 -8.66
CA LYS A 134 19.93 5.24 -9.74
C LYS A 134 20.71 5.23 -11.07
N PHE A 135 20.64 4.12 -11.79
CA PHE A 135 21.21 4.05 -13.14
C PHE A 135 20.42 4.98 -14.08
N PRO A 136 21.08 5.69 -15.00
CA PRO A 136 20.42 6.62 -15.92
C PRO A 136 19.29 5.97 -16.73
N ASP A 137 19.48 4.70 -17.14
CA ASP A 137 18.53 3.95 -17.97
C ASP A 137 17.48 3.16 -17.18
N SER A 138 17.46 3.29 -15.85
CA SER A 138 16.52 2.58 -14.97
C SER A 138 15.50 3.52 -14.35
N ASP A 139 14.22 3.22 -14.53
CA ASP A 139 13.14 3.94 -13.83
C ASP A 139 13.04 3.55 -12.36
N PHE A 140 13.71 2.46 -11.95
CA PHE A 140 13.69 1.97 -10.59
C PHE A 140 14.79 2.61 -9.74
N ASP A 141 14.38 3.23 -8.62
CA ASP A 141 15.26 3.80 -7.62
C ASP A 141 15.26 2.90 -6.36
N GLU A 142 16.36 2.17 -6.19
CA GLU A 142 16.53 1.23 -5.08
C GLU A 142 16.51 1.94 -3.72
N ALA A 143 17.16 3.09 -3.62
CA ALA A 143 17.23 3.87 -2.39
C ALA A 143 15.84 4.32 -1.94
N ARG A 144 15.04 4.87 -2.85
CA ARG A 144 13.67 5.29 -2.55
C ARG A 144 12.78 4.12 -2.16
N PHE A 145 12.93 2.99 -2.87
CA PHE A 145 12.16 1.78 -2.59
C PHE A 145 12.40 1.26 -1.16
N TRP A 146 13.65 1.18 -0.73
CA TRP A 146 14.01 0.67 0.58
C TRP A 146 13.76 1.70 1.69
N ARG A 147 14.06 2.98 1.46
CA ARG A 147 13.75 4.06 2.41
C ARG A 147 12.25 4.20 2.69
N ALA A 148 11.39 3.99 1.68
CA ALA A 148 9.94 3.94 1.87
C ALA A 148 9.51 2.82 2.83
N ARG A 149 10.34 1.79 3.03
CA ARG A 149 10.13 0.66 3.96
C ARG A 149 10.87 0.82 5.29
N GLY A 150 11.47 1.98 5.50
CA GLY A 150 12.21 2.30 6.72
C GLY A 150 13.58 1.62 6.79
N VAL A 151 14.15 1.25 5.64
CA VAL A 151 15.50 0.68 5.55
C VAL A 151 16.50 1.81 5.34
N ASN A 152 17.52 1.86 6.17
CA ASN A 152 18.48 2.97 6.24
C ASN A 152 19.62 2.86 5.21
N GLY A 153 19.99 1.64 4.83
CA GLY A 153 21.10 1.42 3.90
C GLY A 153 21.30 -0.07 3.57
N VAL A 154 22.32 -0.35 2.79
CA VAL A 154 22.74 -1.71 2.47
C VAL A 154 23.81 -2.14 3.47
N MET A 155 23.72 -3.38 3.96
CA MET A 155 24.67 -3.96 4.88
C MET A 155 25.40 -5.14 4.23
N SER A 156 26.72 -5.17 4.35
CA SER A 156 27.54 -6.31 4.00
C SER A 156 27.90 -7.05 5.28
N ILE A 157 27.50 -8.31 5.41
CA ILE A 157 27.79 -9.17 6.56
C ILE A 157 29.05 -9.97 6.23
N TYR A 158 30.04 -9.92 7.11
CA TYR A 158 31.29 -10.65 6.99
C TYR A 158 31.25 -11.98 7.75
N ASN A 159 30.74 -11.91 8.98
CA ASN A 159 30.58 -13.03 9.88
C ASN A 159 29.23 -12.99 10.55
N HIS A 160 28.64 -14.13 10.86
CA HIS A 160 27.42 -14.19 11.62
C HIS A 160 27.33 -15.48 12.44
N GLU A 161 26.64 -15.38 13.56
CA GLU A 161 26.28 -16.48 14.44
C GLU A 161 24.78 -16.42 14.71
N GLU A 162 24.07 -17.54 14.60
CA GLU A 162 22.66 -17.59 14.94
C GLU A 162 22.48 -17.62 16.45
N LEU A 163 21.63 -16.73 16.95
CA LEU A 163 21.29 -16.65 18.36
C LEU A 163 19.96 -17.39 18.65
N PRO A 164 19.73 -17.79 19.91
CA PRO A 164 18.45 -18.37 20.31
C PRO A 164 17.27 -17.50 19.94
N GLU A 165 16.18 -18.14 19.50
CA GLU A 165 14.95 -17.45 19.12
C GLU A 165 14.41 -16.61 20.29
N ARG A 166 14.14 -15.33 20.02
CA ARG A 166 13.41 -14.44 20.93
C ARG A 166 12.00 -14.24 20.40
N VAL A 167 11.04 -14.07 21.28
CA VAL A 167 9.67 -13.75 20.87
C VAL A 167 9.66 -12.40 20.17
N SER A 168 9.48 -12.42 18.86
CA SER A 168 9.33 -11.24 18.00
C SER A 168 8.13 -11.43 17.07
N MET A 169 7.57 -10.34 16.57
CA MET A 169 6.48 -10.44 15.58
C MET A 169 6.90 -11.19 14.31
N ALA A 170 8.17 -11.07 13.91
CA ALA A 170 8.71 -11.82 12.79
C ALA A 170 8.75 -13.34 13.07
N ALA A 171 9.17 -13.75 14.28
CA ALA A 171 9.15 -15.16 14.71
C ALA A 171 7.71 -15.71 14.80
N VAL A 172 6.77 -14.91 15.31
CA VAL A 172 5.34 -15.29 15.34
C VAL A 172 4.79 -15.50 13.93
N ARG A 173 5.08 -14.57 13.02
CA ARG A 173 4.69 -14.68 11.59
C ARG A 173 5.26 -15.94 10.95
N GLN A 174 6.54 -16.23 11.17
CA GLN A 174 7.19 -17.43 10.66
C GLN A 174 6.56 -18.70 11.21
N LYS A 175 6.24 -18.73 12.51
CA LYS A 175 5.59 -19.87 13.15
C LYS A 175 4.19 -20.12 12.58
N ILE A 176 3.41 -19.08 12.36
CA ILE A 176 2.10 -19.16 11.71
C ILE A 176 2.27 -19.65 10.27
N SER A 177 3.19 -19.08 9.50
CA SER A 177 3.48 -19.47 8.12
C SER A 177 3.83 -20.96 8.01
N ARG A 178 4.69 -21.48 8.90
CA ARG A 178 5.04 -22.91 8.96
C ARG A 178 3.82 -23.78 9.30
N LYS A 179 3.01 -23.38 10.28
CA LYS A 179 1.78 -24.13 10.64
C LYS A 179 0.81 -24.18 9.47
N LEU A 180 0.60 -23.07 8.75
CA LEU A 180 -0.26 -23.05 7.57
C LEU A 180 0.26 -24.02 6.49
N ALA A 181 1.57 -24.01 6.23
CA ALA A 181 2.17 -24.92 5.25
C ALA A 181 2.03 -26.41 5.60
N ILE A 182 2.03 -26.75 6.90
CA ILE A 182 1.96 -28.14 7.37
C ILE A 182 0.49 -28.66 7.41
N TYR A 183 -0.43 -27.80 7.87
CA TYR A 183 -1.78 -28.27 8.20
C TYR A 183 -2.83 -27.96 7.14
N MET A 184 -2.52 -27.11 6.16
CA MET A 184 -3.45 -26.72 5.09
C MET A 184 -3.05 -27.33 3.73
N PRO A 185 -3.99 -27.53 2.82
CA PRO A 185 -3.70 -27.86 1.43
C PRO A 185 -2.85 -26.77 0.78
N ALA A 186 -2.05 -27.10 -0.23
CA ALA A 186 -0.97 -26.27 -0.74
C ALA A 186 -1.42 -24.87 -1.22
N LEU A 187 -2.48 -24.82 -2.03
CA LEU A 187 -2.98 -23.58 -2.59
C LEU A 187 -3.64 -22.70 -1.51
N THR A 188 -4.46 -23.31 -0.65
CA THR A 188 -5.06 -22.65 0.51
C THR A 188 -4.00 -22.10 1.44
N ALA A 189 -2.92 -22.86 1.71
CA ALA A 189 -1.78 -22.40 2.52
C ALA A 189 -1.12 -21.16 1.91
N SER A 190 -0.93 -21.13 0.58
CA SER A 190 -0.31 -19.99 -0.12
C SER A 190 -1.20 -18.74 -0.03
N TYR A 191 -2.51 -18.84 -0.23
CA TYR A 191 -3.44 -17.72 -0.07
C TYR A 191 -3.53 -17.23 1.39
N LEU A 192 -3.63 -18.15 2.36
CA LEU A 192 -3.69 -17.76 3.78
C LEU A 192 -2.37 -17.15 4.27
N ARG A 193 -1.23 -17.66 3.81
CA ARG A 193 0.08 -17.05 4.12
C ARG A 193 0.16 -15.63 3.59
N ALA A 194 -0.33 -15.38 2.37
CA ALA A 194 -0.40 -14.05 1.79
C ALA A 194 -1.30 -13.12 2.64
N ALA A 195 -2.50 -13.57 3.01
CA ALA A 195 -3.48 -12.76 3.74
C ALA A 195 -3.15 -12.56 5.23
N TRP A 196 -2.61 -13.59 5.93
CA TRP A 196 -2.41 -13.52 7.38
C TRP A 196 -1.05 -12.98 7.79
N VAL A 197 0.00 -13.32 7.03
CA VAL A 197 1.38 -12.98 7.43
C VAL A 197 2.16 -12.23 6.35
N GLY A 198 1.49 -11.82 5.28
CA GLY A 198 2.14 -11.12 4.16
C GLY A 198 3.17 -11.99 3.43
N GLY A 199 3.02 -13.32 3.50
CA GLY A 199 3.88 -14.27 2.81
C GLY A 199 3.75 -14.13 1.29
N ARG A 200 4.81 -14.49 0.57
CA ARG A 200 4.83 -14.43 -0.90
C ARG A 200 5.12 -15.81 -1.46
N ASP A 201 4.24 -16.26 -2.32
CA ASP A 201 4.44 -17.43 -3.15
C ASP A 201 4.69 -16.94 -4.58
N LYS A 202 5.84 -17.31 -5.14
CA LYS A 202 6.26 -16.83 -6.45
C LYS A 202 5.33 -17.30 -7.56
N ASN A 203 5.01 -18.60 -7.57
CA ASN A 203 4.16 -19.18 -8.60
C ASN A 203 2.77 -18.55 -8.59
N LEU A 204 2.19 -18.42 -7.38
CA LEU A 204 0.89 -17.78 -7.21
C LEU A 204 0.93 -16.31 -7.63
N ASN A 205 1.97 -15.57 -7.24
CA ASN A 205 2.14 -14.17 -7.60
C ASN A 205 2.31 -13.98 -9.11
N ASP A 206 3.06 -14.83 -9.79
CA ASP A 206 3.29 -14.73 -11.24
C ASP A 206 1.99 -15.05 -12.04
N ARG A 207 1.18 -16.00 -11.57
CA ARG A 207 -0.16 -16.25 -12.14
C ARG A 207 -1.08 -15.03 -11.95
N HIS A 208 -1.14 -14.48 -10.74
CA HIS A 208 -1.95 -13.29 -10.47
C HIS A 208 -1.48 -12.04 -11.22
N LYS A 209 -0.19 -11.92 -11.58
CA LYS A 209 0.30 -10.88 -12.49
C LYS A 209 -0.28 -11.06 -13.89
N GLN A 210 -0.31 -12.28 -14.42
CA GLN A 210 -0.89 -12.58 -15.73
C GLN A 210 -2.39 -12.28 -15.77
N TRP A 211 -3.10 -12.46 -14.65
CA TRP A 211 -4.53 -12.15 -14.52
C TRP A 211 -4.80 -10.67 -14.17
N GLY A 212 -3.78 -9.85 -13.89
CA GLY A 212 -3.96 -8.47 -13.44
C GLY A 212 -4.57 -8.33 -12.05
N THR A 213 -4.51 -9.38 -11.21
CA THR A 213 -5.12 -9.45 -9.88
C THR A 213 -4.10 -9.56 -8.74
N SER A 214 -2.82 -9.30 -8.99
CA SER A 214 -1.72 -9.46 -8.02
C SER A 214 -1.88 -8.58 -6.75
N HIS A 215 -2.63 -7.48 -6.84
CA HIS A 215 -2.94 -6.65 -5.69
C HIS A 215 -3.82 -7.33 -4.63
N LEU A 216 -4.51 -8.42 -4.98
CA LEU A 216 -5.32 -9.22 -4.05
C LEU A 216 -4.49 -10.18 -3.21
N LEU A 217 -3.26 -10.53 -3.64
CA LEU A 217 -2.33 -11.33 -2.86
C LEU A 217 -1.55 -10.49 -1.84
N ALA A 218 -1.30 -9.23 -2.14
CA ALA A 218 -0.71 -8.34 -1.16
C ALA A 218 -1.71 -8.07 -0.03
N VAL A 219 -1.25 -8.00 1.21
CA VAL A 219 -2.12 -7.54 2.30
C VAL A 219 -2.62 -6.15 1.93
N SER A 220 -3.90 -6.06 1.61
CA SER A 220 -4.55 -4.87 1.06
C SER A 220 -5.57 -4.29 2.03
N GLY A 221 -6.03 -3.08 1.73
CA GLY A 221 -7.12 -2.47 2.47
C GLY A 221 -8.38 -3.33 2.52
N PHE A 222 -8.60 -4.14 1.51
CA PHE A 222 -9.66 -5.11 1.43
C PHE A 222 -9.58 -6.14 2.59
N HIS A 223 -8.43 -6.77 2.82
CA HIS A 223 -8.24 -7.74 3.91
C HIS A 223 -8.46 -7.09 5.28
N VAL A 224 -7.94 -5.87 5.46
CA VAL A 224 -8.13 -5.11 6.71
C VAL A 224 -9.63 -4.80 6.93
N GLY A 225 -10.34 -4.44 5.85
CA GLY A 225 -11.78 -4.21 5.87
C GLY A 225 -12.57 -5.46 6.27
N VAL A 226 -12.26 -6.60 5.67
CA VAL A 226 -12.90 -7.91 5.97
C VAL A 226 -12.69 -8.29 7.43
N VAL A 227 -11.45 -8.22 7.94
CA VAL A 227 -11.15 -8.51 9.35
C VAL A 227 -11.91 -7.58 10.29
N THR A 228 -11.95 -6.29 9.98
CA THR A 228 -12.69 -5.32 10.78
C THR A 228 -14.20 -5.59 10.75
N PHE A 229 -14.74 -5.92 9.58
CA PHE A 229 -16.16 -6.27 9.43
C PHE A 229 -16.54 -7.52 10.25
N ILE A 230 -15.71 -8.57 10.19
CA ILE A 230 -15.89 -9.78 11.01
C ILE A 230 -15.82 -9.44 12.49
N ALA A 231 -14.83 -8.64 12.91
CA ALA A 231 -14.72 -8.19 14.29
C ALA A 231 -15.95 -7.40 14.75
N MET A 232 -16.50 -6.53 13.90
CA MET A 232 -17.76 -5.81 14.17
C MET A 232 -18.96 -6.75 14.35
N PHE A 233 -19.00 -7.85 13.61
CA PHE A 233 -20.07 -8.84 13.74
C PHE A 233 -20.06 -9.53 15.11
N PHE A 234 -18.86 -9.88 15.64
CA PHE A 234 -18.73 -10.57 16.93
C PHE A 234 -18.73 -9.64 18.13
N PHE A 235 -18.12 -8.45 18.02
CA PHE A 235 -17.89 -7.54 19.14
C PHE A 235 -18.72 -6.25 19.04
N GLY A 236 -19.62 -6.18 18.07
CA GLY A 236 -20.45 -4.99 17.86
C GLY A 236 -19.64 -3.76 17.42
N LYS A 237 -19.99 -2.61 17.97
CA LYS A 237 -19.38 -1.32 17.60
C LYS A 237 -18.42 -0.79 18.67
N ASP A 238 -17.88 -1.68 19.53
CA ASP A 238 -16.90 -1.27 20.52
C ASP A 238 -15.60 -0.81 19.85
N VAL A 239 -15.36 0.48 19.91
CA VAL A 239 -14.23 1.11 19.19
C VAL A 239 -12.89 0.64 19.74
N VAL A 240 -12.79 0.38 21.03
CA VAL A 240 -11.54 -0.04 21.68
C VAL A 240 -11.17 -1.45 21.20
N ILE A 241 -12.11 -2.40 21.30
CA ILE A 241 -11.90 -3.79 20.88
C ILE A 241 -11.57 -3.83 19.38
N LEU A 242 -12.34 -3.10 18.55
CA LEU A 242 -12.11 -3.05 17.11
C LEU A 242 -10.73 -2.45 16.77
N SER A 243 -10.31 -1.41 17.48
CA SER A 243 -8.97 -0.82 17.28
C SER A 243 -7.86 -1.80 17.64
N ILE A 244 -7.99 -2.52 18.75
CA ILE A 244 -7.01 -3.52 19.17
C ILE A 244 -6.89 -4.63 18.11
N ILE A 245 -8.01 -5.20 17.66
CA ILE A 245 -8.02 -6.26 16.64
C ILE A 245 -7.41 -5.75 15.34
N LEU A 246 -7.78 -4.53 14.91
CA LEU A 246 -7.26 -3.87 13.71
C LEU A 246 -5.73 -3.78 13.74
N TRP A 247 -5.17 -3.20 14.80
CA TRP A 247 -3.73 -2.99 14.89
C TRP A 247 -2.95 -4.29 15.11
N VAL A 248 -3.48 -5.23 15.91
CA VAL A 248 -2.90 -6.57 16.05
C VAL A 248 -2.79 -7.25 14.68
N TYR A 249 -3.85 -7.20 13.86
CA TYR A 249 -3.82 -7.76 12.52
C TYR A 249 -2.79 -7.07 11.61
N ILE A 250 -2.74 -5.74 11.63
CA ILE A 250 -1.77 -4.97 10.82
C ILE A 250 -0.33 -5.35 11.18
N PHE A 251 0.00 -5.43 12.46
CA PHE A 251 1.34 -5.84 12.90
C PHE A 251 1.63 -7.31 12.58
N LEU A 252 0.64 -8.17 12.68
CA LEU A 252 0.76 -9.57 12.30
C LEU A 252 1.05 -9.73 10.80
N THR A 253 0.51 -8.89 9.95
CA THR A 253 0.82 -8.89 8.50
C THR A 253 2.17 -8.23 8.15
N GLY A 254 2.92 -7.75 9.15
CA GLY A 254 4.21 -7.10 9.00
C GLY A 254 4.12 -5.62 8.68
N ALA A 255 3.05 -4.96 9.08
CA ALA A 255 2.81 -3.53 8.88
C ALA A 255 3.01 -3.10 7.42
N ALA A 256 2.54 -3.93 6.47
CA ALA A 256 2.64 -3.61 5.04
C ALA A 256 2.05 -2.21 4.78
N PRO A 257 2.68 -1.37 3.92
CA PRO A 257 2.23 0.01 3.68
C PRO A 257 0.75 0.11 3.29
N SER A 258 0.23 -0.87 2.54
CA SER A 258 -1.20 -0.96 2.18
C SER A 258 -2.12 -1.22 3.38
N ALA A 259 -1.71 -2.11 4.30
CA ALA A 259 -2.45 -2.39 5.53
C ALA A 259 -2.44 -1.19 6.49
N MET A 260 -1.30 -0.52 6.63
CA MET A 260 -1.17 0.70 7.44
C MET A 260 -2.12 1.80 6.98
N ARG A 261 -2.23 2.03 5.66
CA ARG A 261 -3.17 3.01 5.10
C ARG A 261 -4.62 2.69 5.44
N ALA A 262 -5.02 1.44 5.18
CA ALA A 262 -6.37 1.00 5.47
C ALA A 262 -6.68 1.08 6.97
N GLY A 263 -5.72 0.67 7.80
CA GLY A 263 -5.83 0.77 9.25
C GLY A 263 -6.04 2.20 9.73
N LEU A 264 -5.28 3.16 9.22
CA LEU A 264 -5.44 4.57 9.56
C LEU A 264 -6.80 5.11 9.10
N ILE A 265 -7.26 4.79 7.89
CA ILE A 265 -8.59 5.21 7.41
C ILE A 265 -9.68 4.67 8.32
N ILE A 266 -9.63 3.37 8.66
CA ILE A 266 -10.61 2.74 9.54
C ILE A 266 -10.49 3.32 10.96
N GLN A 267 -9.29 3.56 11.47
CA GLN A 267 -9.08 4.14 12.80
C GLN A 267 -9.64 5.56 12.88
N ILE A 268 -9.45 6.40 11.86
CA ILE A 268 -10.04 7.73 11.79
C ILE A 268 -11.58 7.63 11.81
N PHE A 269 -12.13 6.68 11.06
CA PHE A 269 -13.58 6.42 11.06
C PHE A 269 -14.07 5.95 12.44
N LEU A 270 -13.36 5.06 13.12
CA LEU A 270 -13.71 4.60 14.46
C LEU A 270 -13.66 5.75 15.49
N LEU A 271 -12.60 6.56 15.43
CA LEU A 271 -12.44 7.72 16.31
C LEU A 271 -13.52 8.78 16.08
N SER A 272 -13.93 9.00 14.83
CA SER A 272 -15.00 9.97 14.53
C SER A 272 -16.30 9.65 15.25
N LYS A 273 -16.58 8.35 15.48
CA LYS A 273 -17.74 7.90 16.25
C LYS A 273 -17.65 8.25 17.73
N ILE A 274 -16.46 8.15 18.32
CA ILE A 274 -16.24 8.55 19.73
C ILE A 274 -16.50 10.05 19.90
N PHE A 275 -16.02 10.85 18.95
CA PHE A 275 -16.17 12.30 19.01
C PHE A 275 -17.55 12.81 18.49
N GLY A 276 -18.49 11.91 18.15
CA GLY A 276 -19.82 12.27 17.65
C GLY A 276 -19.80 13.03 16.33
N ARG A 277 -18.69 12.98 15.58
CA ARG A 277 -18.55 13.68 14.31
C ARG A 277 -18.87 12.77 13.13
N LYS A 278 -19.55 13.30 12.13
CA LYS A 278 -19.71 12.61 10.85
C LYS A 278 -18.33 12.54 10.16
N SER A 279 -17.85 11.32 9.90
CA SER A 279 -16.64 11.12 9.12
C SER A 279 -17.00 11.19 7.63
N GLU A 280 -16.47 12.17 6.94
CA GLU A 280 -16.49 12.18 5.49
C GLU A 280 -15.40 11.25 4.97
N SER A 281 -15.79 10.29 4.13
CA SER A 281 -14.89 9.23 3.64
C SER A 281 -13.67 9.82 2.92
N VAL A 282 -13.85 10.83 2.07
CA VAL A 282 -12.75 11.48 1.34
C VAL A 282 -11.77 12.15 2.31
N ASN A 283 -12.28 12.87 3.32
CA ASN A 283 -11.42 13.52 4.31
C ASN A 283 -10.63 12.50 5.15
N SER A 284 -11.21 11.34 5.45
CA SER A 284 -10.52 10.27 6.18
C SER A 284 -9.36 9.68 5.36
N VAL A 285 -9.57 9.46 4.05
CA VAL A 285 -8.53 9.00 3.14
C VAL A 285 -7.40 10.02 3.02
N CYS A 286 -7.74 11.30 2.83
CA CYS A 286 -6.76 12.37 2.76
C CYS A 286 -5.95 12.51 4.05
N SER A 287 -6.61 12.41 5.21
CA SER A 287 -5.95 12.48 6.51
C SER A 287 -4.96 11.33 6.70
N ALA A 288 -5.35 10.10 6.35
CA ALA A 288 -4.47 8.95 6.40
C ALA A 288 -3.27 9.13 5.44
N GLY A 289 -3.49 9.65 4.24
CA GLY A 289 -2.43 9.97 3.28
C GLY A 289 -1.42 10.98 3.83
N VAL A 290 -1.91 12.06 4.43
CA VAL A 290 -1.09 13.10 5.06
C VAL A 290 -0.28 12.53 6.23
N ILE A 291 -0.92 11.80 7.15
CA ILE A 291 -0.24 11.20 8.31
C ILE A 291 0.91 10.30 7.87
N LEU A 292 0.68 9.47 6.85
CA LEU A 292 1.71 8.56 6.34
C LEU A 292 2.86 9.28 5.66
N LEU A 293 2.60 10.33 4.88
CA LEU A 293 3.66 11.14 4.28
C LEU A 293 4.46 11.91 5.32
N LEU A 294 3.83 12.36 6.40
CA LEU A 294 4.53 12.98 7.52
C LEU A 294 5.41 11.99 8.28
N TRP A 295 4.95 10.75 8.41
CA TRP A 295 5.74 9.68 9.02
C TRP A 295 6.95 9.32 8.16
N SER A 296 6.71 9.00 6.88
CA SER A 296 7.73 8.62 5.92
C SER A 296 7.51 9.31 4.58
N PRO A 297 8.18 10.44 4.31
CA PRO A 297 8.09 11.15 3.03
C PRO A 297 8.42 10.27 1.80
N PHE A 298 9.30 9.28 1.97
CA PHE A 298 9.67 8.35 0.90
C PHE A 298 8.51 7.47 0.40
N LEU A 299 7.41 7.35 1.17
CA LEU A 299 6.20 6.67 0.71
C LEU A 299 5.60 7.30 -0.55
N PHE A 300 5.87 8.57 -0.81
CA PHE A 300 5.45 9.24 -2.04
C PHE A 300 5.93 8.48 -3.29
N TRP A 301 7.13 7.92 -3.29
CA TRP A 301 7.69 7.15 -4.41
C TRP A 301 7.28 5.66 -4.39
N ASP A 302 6.63 5.18 -3.33
CA ASP A 302 6.09 3.82 -3.29
C ASP A 302 4.84 3.70 -4.14
N ILE A 303 4.92 2.91 -5.23
CA ILE A 303 3.80 2.68 -6.14
C ILE A 303 2.56 2.15 -5.41
N GLY A 304 2.76 1.29 -4.41
CA GLY A 304 1.69 0.75 -3.60
C GLY A 304 0.95 1.84 -2.83
N TRP A 305 1.67 2.83 -2.28
CA TRP A 305 1.05 3.97 -1.60
C TRP A 305 0.20 4.78 -2.57
N ARG A 306 0.73 5.13 -3.74
CA ARG A 306 0.02 5.93 -4.76
C ARG A 306 -1.25 5.24 -5.22
N LEU A 307 -1.14 3.99 -5.69
CA LEU A 307 -2.28 3.23 -6.17
C LEU A 307 -3.37 3.06 -5.10
N SER A 308 -2.97 2.83 -3.86
CA SER A 308 -3.93 2.65 -2.77
C SER A 308 -4.65 3.95 -2.38
N ILE A 309 -3.94 5.10 -2.32
CA ILE A 309 -4.59 6.39 -2.04
C ILE A 309 -5.53 6.78 -3.19
N MET A 310 -5.10 6.63 -4.45
CA MET A 310 -5.94 6.90 -5.61
C MET A 310 -7.20 6.02 -5.60
N SER A 311 -7.05 4.71 -5.41
CA SER A 311 -8.19 3.79 -5.31
C SER A 311 -9.13 4.15 -4.17
N ALA A 312 -8.59 4.44 -2.99
CA ALA A 312 -9.40 4.80 -1.82
C ALA A 312 -10.15 6.11 -2.01
N LEU A 313 -9.56 7.10 -2.66
CA LEU A 313 -10.23 8.37 -3.00
C LEU A 313 -11.39 8.15 -3.98
N VAL A 314 -11.17 7.33 -5.02
CA VAL A 314 -12.24 6.99 -5.98
C VAL A 314 -13.38 6.26 -5.25
N ILE A 315 -13.08 5.23 -4.47
CA ILE A 315 -14.07 4.47 -3.70
C ILE A 315 -14.83 5.39 -2.74
N ALA A 316 -14.12 6.24 -1.99
CA ALA A 316 -14.73 7.17 -1.05
C ALA A 316 -15.67 8.16 -1.75
N ALA A 317 -15.24 8.74 -2.87
CA ALA A 317 -16.04 9.67 -3.66
C ALA A 317 -17.28 8.99 -4.25
N MET A 318 -17.12 7.81 -4.84
CA MET A 318 -18.23 7.03 -5.40
C MET A 318 -19.25 6.65 -4.32
N PHE A 319 -18.77 6.20 -3.17
CA PHE A 319 -19.62 5.82 -2.05
C PHE A 319 -20.41 7.02 -1.47
N GLN A 320 -19.77 8.19 -1.33
CA GLN A 320 -20.44 9.41 -0.86
C GLN A 320 -21.58 9.86 -1.79
N ASN A 321 -21.44 9.57 -3.09
CA ASN A 321 -22.44 9.95 -4.09
C ASN A 321 -23.43 8.81 -4.43
N GLY A 322 -23.45 7.72 -3.63
CA GLY A 322 -24.39 6.62 -3.81
C GLY A 322 -24.21 5.82 -5.09
N ALA A 323 -23.01 5.85 -5.68
CA ALA A 323 -22.72 5.12 -6.89
C ALA A 323 -22.75 3.59 -6.65
N SER A 324 -23.18 2.85 -7.68
CA SER A 324 -23.23 1.39 -7.60
C SER A 324 -21.83 0.77 -7.53
N TRP A 325 -21.71 -0.38 -6.88
CA TRP A 325 -20.47 -1.14 -6.83
C TRP A 325 -19.98 -1.56 -8.23
N LEU A 326 -20.92 -1.80 -9.17
CA LEU A 326 -20.60 -2.11 -10.56
C LEU A 326 -19.86 -0.98 -11.28
N ALA A 327 -20.14 0.28 -10.93
CA ALA A 327 -19.45 1.43 -11.48
C ALA A 327 -18.13 1.70 -10.72
N THR A 328 -18.05 1.38 -9.43
CA THR A 328 -16.89 1.66 -8.59
C THR A 328 -15.65 0.86 -9.04
N SER A 329 -15.79 -0.44 -9.29
CA SER A 329 -14.64 -1.28 -9.68
C SER A 329 -14.01 -0.86 -11.01
N PRO A 330 -14.76 -0.66 -12.11
CA PRO A 330 -14.19 -0.10 -13.34
C PRO A 330 -13.55 1.27 -13.15
N SER A 331 -14.15 2.15 -12.35
CA SER A 331 -13.61 3.49 -12.10
C SER A 331 -12.26 3.44 -11.39
N VAL A 332 -12.10 2.58 -10.38
CA VAL A 332 -10.82 2.35 -9.71
C VAL A 332 -9.78 1.83 -10.69
N ASN A 333 -10.12 0.79 -11.45
CA ASN A 333 -9.21 0.22 -12.45
C ASN A 333 -8.76 1.29 -13.45
N LEU A 334 -9.68 2.08 -13.96
CA LEU A 334 -9.42 3.06 -14.98
C LEU A 334 -8.51 4.20 -14.46
N VAL A 335 -8.71 4.67 -13.22
CA VAL A 335 -7.85 5.70 -12.61
C VAL A 335 -6.45 5.17 -12.27
N THR A 336 -6.33 3.89 -11.89
CA THR A 336 -5.03 3.30 -11.53
C THR A 336 -4.27 2.75 -12.72
N PHE A 337 -4.96 2.42 -13.80
CA PHE A 337 -4.42 1.76 -14.99
C PHE A 337 -3.20 2.46 -15.61
N PRO A 338 -3.20 3.79 -15.84
CA PRO A 338 -2.05 4.45 -16.44
C PRO A 338 -0.78 4.32 -15.60
N GLN A 339 -0.91 4.44 -14.28
CA GLN A 339 0.22 4.34 -13.38
C GLN A 339 0.76 2.90 -13.30
N VAL A 340 -0.14 1.90 -13.35
CA VAL A 340 0.27 0.48 -13.41
C VAL A 340 0.97 0.19 -14.73
N ALA A 341 0.41 0.65 -15.86
CA ALA A 341 0.99 0.46 -17.19
C ALA A 341 2.38 1.09 -17.29
N TYR A 342 2.54 2.31 -16.77
CA TYR A 342 3.84 2.98 -16.74
C TYR A 342 4.87 2.20 -15.90
N THR A 343 4.49 1.81 -14.68
CA THR A 343 5.44 1.19 -13.73
C THR A 343 5.83 -0.24 -14.13
N PHE A 344 4.90 -1.00 -14.70
CA PHE A 344 5.11 -2.42 -15.03
C PHE A 344 5.21 -2.69 -16.54
N GLY A 345 5.15 -1.65 -17.36
CA GLY A 345 5.27 -1.73 -18.82
C GLY A 345 4.00 -2.17 -19.54
N SER A 346 3.18 -3.01 -18.90
CA SER A 346 1.92 -3.48 -19.50
C SER A 346 0.92 -3.91 -18.45
N VAL A 347 -0.36 -3.87 -18.81
CA VAL A 347 -1.47 -4.33 -17.97
C VAL A 347 -2.28 -5.37 -18.73
N PRO A 348 -2.54 -6.56 -18.15
CA PRO A 348 -3.42 -7.53 -18.76
C PRO A 348 -4.85 -7.02 -18.82
N PHE A 349 -5.44 -7.02 -20.01
CA PHE A 349 -6.81 -6.53 -20.21
C PHE A 349 -7.85 -7.37 -19.45
N VAL A 350 -7.59 -8.68 -19.31
CA VAL A 350 -8.44 -9.60 -18.53
C VAL A 350 -8.62 -9.14 -17.08
N GLY A 351 -7.64 -8.40 -16.53
CA GLY A 351 -7.74 -7.85 -15.17
C GLY A 351 -8.93 -6.90 -14.99
N LEU A 352 -9.37 -6.17 -16.02
CA LEU A 352 -10.57 -5.33 -15.94
C LEU A 352 -11.81 -6.16 -15.65
N LEU A 353 -11.93 -7.33 -16.29
CA LEU A 353 -13.05 -8.24 -16.08
C LEU A 353 -12.94 -8.97 -14.73
N LEU A 354 -11.79 -9.56 -14.46
CA LEU A 354 -11.61 -10.35 -13.23
C LEU A 354 -11.73 -9.50 -11.97
N ASN A 355 -11.27 -8.27 -11.97
CA ASN A 355 -11.35 -7.36 -10.82
C ASN A 355 -12.78 -6.91 -10.48
N LEU A 356 -13.75 -7.19 -11.35
CA LEU A 356 -15.16 -6.99 -11.02
C LEU A 356 -15.67 -8.07 -10.04
N PHE A 357 -15.20 -9.30 -10.20
CA PHE A 357 -15.70 -10.47 -9.44
C PHE A 357 -14.72 -10.90 -8.33
N ALA A 358 -13.44 -10.74 -8.56
CA ALA A 358 -12.40 -11.21 -7.65
C ALA A 358 -12.53 -10.68 -6.21
N PRO A 359 -12.80 -9.39 -5.94
CA PRO A 359 -12.97 -8.90 -4.57
C PRO A 359 -14.12 -9.60 -3.84
N ILE A 360 -15.22 -9.86 -4.53
CA ILE A 360 -16.39 -10.55 -3.96
C ILE A 360 -16.01 -11.99 -3.64
N TYR A 361 -15.44 -12.72 -4.61
CA TYR A 361 -15.02 -14.09 -4.44
C TYR A 361 -14.02 -14.24 -3.28
N PHE A 362 -12.96 -13.45 -3.27
CA PHE A 362 -11.92 -13.50 -2.22
C PHE A 362 -12.43 -13.08 -0.85
N SER A 363 -13.45 -12.21 -0.76
CA SER A 363 -14.11 -11.90 0.51
C SER A 363 -14.65 -13.14 1.20
N PHE A 364 -15.38 -13.95 0.45
CA PHE A 364 -15.97 -15.20 0.98
C PHE A 364 -14.93 -16.29 1.12
N ALA A 365 -14.14 -16.54 0.08
CA ALA A 365 -13.18 -17.64 0.06
C ALA A 365 -12.12 -17.52 1.17
N LEU A 366 -11.51 -16.35 1.34
CA LEU A 366 -10.51 -16.12 2.40
C LEU A 366 -11.13 -16.11 3.80
N THR A 367 -12.37 -15.63 3.95
CA THR A 367 -13.08 -15.68 5.24
C THR A 367 -13.35 -17.12 5.65
N ILE A 368 -13.90 -17.94 4.73
CA ILE A 368 -14.18 -19.36 4.99
C ILE A 368 -12.86 -20.13 5.21
N ALA A 369 -11.83 -19.85 4.40
CA ALA A 369 -10.52 -20.43 4.56
C ALA A 369 -9.91 -20.10 5.93
N SER A 370 -10.05 -18.84 6.38
CA SER A 370 -9.54 -18.38 7.68
C SER A 370 -10.27 -19.08 8.83
N LEU A 371 -11.59 -19.14 8.78
CA LEU A 371 -12.38 -19.86 9.77
C LEU A 371 -12.01 -21.35 9.82
N GLY A 372 -11.94 -21.99 8.66
CA GLY A 372 -11.55 -23.39 8.56
C GLY A 372 -10.13 -23.65 9.07
N ALA A 373 -9.19 -22.75 8.83
CA ALA A 373 -7.83 -22.83 9.36
C ALA A 373 -7.82 -22.77 10.91
N VAL A 374 -8.59 -21.87 11.51
CA VAL A 374 -8.74 -21.79 12.97
C VAL A 374 -9.33 -23.10 13.51
N LEU A 375 -10.42 -23.61 12.92
CA LEU A 375 -11.02 -24.89 13.30
C LEU A 375 -10.02 -26.06 13.16
N ARG A 376 -9.19 -26.03 12.13
CA ARG A 376 -8.16 -27.05 11.91
C ARG A 376 -7.06 -26.99 12.97
N PHE A 377 -6.62 -25.79 13.38
CA PHE A 377 -5.67 -25.60 14.46
C PHE A 377 -6.24 -26.06 15.83
N MET A 378 -7.54 -25.88 16.02
CA MET A 378 -8.26 -26.40 17.20
C MET A 378 -8.54 -27.91 17.13
N LYS A 379 -8.09 -28.59 16.07
CA LYS A 379 -8.35 -30.03 15.79
C LYS A 379 -9.84 -30.39 15.76
N PHE A 380 -10.68 -29.45 15.30
CA PHE A 380 -12.10 -29.69 15.20
C PHE A 380 -12.39 -30.81 14.19
N PRO A 381 -13.25 -31.78 14.51
CA PRO A 381 -13.59 -32.86 13.60
C PRO A 381 -14.14 -32.29 12.28
N PHE A 382 -13.90 -33.00 11.18
CA PHE A 382 -14.30 -32.60 9.81
C PHE A 382 -13.66 -31.33 9.23
N SER A 383 -12.85 -30.57 10.00
CA SER A 383 -12.17 -29.36 9.50
C SER A 383 -11.29 -29.63 8.27
N GLN A 384 -10.73 -30.83 8.13
CA GLN A 384 -9.98 -31.25 6.93
C GLN A 384 -10.82 -31.25 5.66
N TYR A 385 -12.09 -31.71 5.73
CA TYR A 385 -12.99 -31.73 4.57
C TYR A 385 -13.38 -30.31 4.15
N LEU A 386 -13.58 -29.42 5.13
CA LEU A 386 -13.78 -28.00 4.86
C LEU A 386 -12.56 -27.40 4.13
N MET A 387 -11.35 -27.73 4.55
CA MET A 387 -10.14 -27.24 3.89
C MET A 387 -9.98 -27.79 2.46
N LEU A 388 -10.35 -29.04 2.23
CA LEU A 388 -10.36 -29.62 0.86
C LEU A 388 -11.42 -28.96 -0.02
N ALA A 389 -12.60 -28.65 0.50
CA ALA A 389 -13.61 -27.91 -0.23
C ALA A 389 -13.13 -26.49 -0.59
N VAL A 390 -12.50 -25.80 0.34
CA VAL A 390 -11.90 -24.46 0.10
C VAL A 390 -10.80 -24.55 -0.97
N GLU A 391 -9.91 -25.55 -0.89
CA GLU A 391 -8.89 -25.80 -1.92
C GLU A 391 -9.53 -25.95 -3.30
N GLY A 392 -10.61 -26.73 -3.40
CA GLY A 392 -11.37 -26.90 -4.63
C GLY A 392 -11.92 -25.58 -5.18
N THR A 393 -12.38 -24.67 -4.31
CA THR A 393 -12.86 -23.34 -4.76
C THR A 393 -11.72 -22.47 -5.29
N PHE A 394 -10.54 -22.49 -4.65
CA PHE A 394 -9.37 -21.79 -5.17
C PHE A 394 -8.88 -22.36 -6.51
N MET A 395 -8.85 -23.69 -6.63
CA MET A 395 -8.52 -24.34 -7.92
C MET A 395 -9.52 -23.97 -9.02
N LEU A 396 -10.80 -23.89 -8.68
CA LEU A 396 -11.85 -23.48 -9.64
C LEU A 396 -11.64 -22.03 -10.07
N TRP A 397 -11.35 -21.12 -9.12
CA TRP A 397 -11.02 -19.72 -9.43
C TRP A 397 -9.84 -19.63 -10.39
N GLU A 398 -8.75 -20.35 -10.12
CA GLU A 398 -7.58 -20.36 -10.97
C GLU A 398 -7.90 -20.84 -12.40
N LYS A 399 -8.70 -21.91 -12.54
CA LYS A 399 -9.13 -22.39 -13.86
C LYS A 399 -9.98 -21.36 -14.60
N ILE A 400 -10.90 -20.68 -13.90
CA ILE A 400 -11.73 -19.62 -14.48
C ILE A 400 -10.83 -18.45 -14.92
N ALA A 401 -9.90 -18.03 -14.08
CA ALA A 401 -8.98 -16.93 -14.40
C ALA A 401 -8.06 -17.27 -15.58
N ASP A 402 -7.52 -18.49 -15.64
CA ASP A 402 -6.72 -18.98 -16.77
C ASP A 402 -7.55 -19.05 -18.06
N PHE A 403 -8.80 -19.52 -18.00
CA PHE A 403 -9.71 -19.55 -19.14
C PHE A 403 -9.92 -18.14 -19.71
N PHE A 404 -10.27 -17.16 -18.87
CA PHE A 404 -10.45 -15.78 -19.34
C PHE A 404 -9.15 -15.14 -19.81
N ALA A 405 -8.02 -15.46 -19.17
CA ALA A 405 -6.72 -14.97 -19.62
C ALA A 405 -6.34 -15.54 -20.99
N SER A 406 -6.68 -16.79 -21.28
CA SER A 406 -6.47 -17.40 -22.60
C SER A 406 -7.41 -16.85 -23.66
N LEU A 407 -8.63 -16.48 -23.29
CA LEU A 407 -9.62 -15.89 -24.19
C LEU A 407 -9.30 -14.43 -24.53
N LEU A 408 -8.69 -13.71 -23.58
CA LEU A 408 -8.34 -12.28 -23.70
C LEU A 408 -6.83 -12.05 -23.47
N PRO A 409 -5.96 -12.58 -24.34
CA PRO A 409 -4.50 -12.51 -24.16
C PRO A 409 -3.94 -11.10 -24.46
N LEU A 410 -4.78 -10.07 -24.39
CA LEU A 410 -4.42 -8.71 -24.70
C LEU A 410 -3.71 -8.07 -23.50
N THR A 411 -2.53 -7.53 -23.74
CA THR A 411 -1.84 -6.64 -22.82
C THR A 411 -1.83 -5.25 -23.39
N VAL A 412 -2.14 -4.25 -22.60
CA VAL A 412 -2.14 -2.85 -23.03
C VAL A 412 -0.91 -2.19 -22.44
N SER A 413 -0.01 -1.71 -23.30
CA SER A 413 1.08 -0.81 -22.96
C SER A 413 0.68 0.60 -23.37
N TRP A 414 0.86 1.55 -22.48
CA TRP A 414 0.48 2.93 -22.72
C TRP A 414 1.72 3.80 -22.69
N ASN A 415 1.84 4.66 -23.70
CA ASN A 415 2.80 5.74 -23.61
C ASN A 415 2.22 6.89 -22.76
N PHE A 416 3.07 7.78 -22.34
CA PHE A 416 2.72 8.91 -21.49
C PHE A 416 1.49 9.70 -21.94
N LEU A 417 1.46 10.07 -23.24
CA LEU A 417 0.41 10.92 -23.77
C LEU A 417 -0.96 10.25 -23.70
N THR A 418 -1.03 8.98 -24.05
CA THR A 418 -2.27 8.19 -24.03
C THR A 418 -2.77 8.01 -22.58
N ALA A 419 -1.84 7.74 -21.66
CA ALA A 419 -2.16 7.64 -20.23
C ALA A 419 -2.73 8.96 -19.68
N TRP A 420 -2.10 10.09 -20.04
CA TRP A 420 -2.50 11.41 -19.56
C TRP A 420 -3.88 11.82 -20.13
N ILE A 421 -4.12 11.63 -21.43
CA ILE A 421 -5.41 11.89 -22.07
C ILE A 421 -6.48 10.97 -21.47
N GLY A 422 -6.19 9.70 -21.29
CA GLY A 422 -7.11 8.74 -20.69
C GLY A 422 -7.51 9.14 -19.26
N CYS A 423 -6.55 9.51 -18.43
CA CYS A 423 -6.82 10.02 -17.07
C CYS A 423 -7.65 11.30 -17.08
N GLY A 424 -7.33 12.25 -17.95
CA GLY A 424 -8.05 13.51 -18.05
C GLY A 424 -9.50 13.31 -18.49
N THR A 425 -9.71 12.54 -19.54
CA THR A 425 -11.05 12.22 -20.07
C THR A 425 -11.89 11.51 -19.01
N LEU A 426 -11.31 10.55 -18.34
CA LEU A 426 -11.99 9.81 -17.29
C LEU A 426 -12.38 10.67 -16.11
N THR A 427 -11.44 11.48 -15.61
CA THR A 427 -11.69 12.39 -14.49
C THR A 427 -12.84 13.34 -14.84
N PHE A 428 -12.90 13.80 -16.10
CA PHE A 428 -14.00 14.61 -16.59
C PHE A 428 -15.33 13.85 -16.53
N PHE A 429 -15.42 12.64 -17.08
CA PHE A 429 -16.66 11.86 -17.07
C PHE A 429 -17.09 11.45 -15.66
N LEU A 430 -16.14 11.06 -14.81
CA LEU A 430 -16.41 10.72 -13.41
C LEU A 430 -16.92 11.95 -12.64
N GLY A 431 -16.31 13.09 -12.86
CA GLY A 431 -16.75 14.35 -12.27
C GLY A 431 -18.16 14.75 -12.69
N ARG A 432 -18.50 14.57 -13.98
CA ARG A 432 -19.86 14.79 -14.49
C ARG A 432 -20.85 13.77 -13.94
N TYR A 433 -20.47 12.50 -13.85
CA TYR A 433 -21.32 11.45 -13.27
C TYR A 433 -21.61 11.70 -11.77
N LEU A 434 -20.66 12.27 -11.05
CA LEU A 434 -20.79 12.61 -9.63
C LEU A 434 -21.41 13.99 -9.38
N ASP A 435 -21.92 14.65 -10.43
CA ASP A 435 -22.48 16.01 -10.38
C ASP A 435 -21.57 17.03 -9.68
N LEU A 436 -20.25 16.83 -9.81
CA LEU A 436 -19.29 17.79 -9.27
C LEU A 436 -19.35 19.08 -10.08
N ALA A 437 -19.30 20.22 -9.38
CA ALA A 437 -19.15 21.50 -10.04
C ALA A 437 -17.98 21.48 -11.04
N PRO A 438 -18.11 22.07 -12.23
CA PRO A 438 -17.07 22.05 -13.27
C PRO A 438 -15.69 22.45 -12.75
N LEU A 439 -15.67 23.36 -11.82
CA LEU A 439 -14.48 23.84 -11.13
C LEU A 439 -13.77 22.76 -10.30
N ARG A 440 -14.54 21.93 -9.58
CA ARG A 440 -13.99 20.79 -8.81
C ARG A 440 -13.43 19.72 -9.74
N ILE A 441 -14.10 19.49 -10.86
CA ILE A 441 -13.61 18.59 -11.91
C ILE A 441 -12.26 19.11 -12.44
N ALA A 442 -12.18 20.40 -12.78
CA ALA A 442 -10.96 21.03 -13.27
C ALA A 442 -9.81 20.97 -12.23
N ALA A 443 -10.11 21.19 -10.93
CA ALA A 443 -9.13 21.08 -9.86
C ALA A 443 -8.60 19.64 -9.71
N VAL A 444 -9.49 18.65 -9.70
CA VAL A 444 -9.09 17.22 -9.66
C VAL A 444 -8.32 16.83 -10.90
N MET A 445 -8.73 17.26 -12.10
CA MET A 445 -7.99 17.06 -13.34
C MET A 445 -6.61 17.72 -13.29
N GLY A 446 -6.52 18.93 -12.73
CA GLY A 446 -5.26 19.64 -12.53
C GLY A 446 -4.32 18.87 -11.62
N VAL A 447 -4.80 18.40 -10.49
CA VAL A 447 -4.00 17.61 -9.53
C VAL A 447 -3.58 16.28 -10.15
N VAL A 448 -4.49 15.55 -10.77
CA VAL A 448 -4.19 14.27 -11.45
C VAL A 448 -3.24 14.48 -12.61
N GLY A 449 -3.48 15.50 -13.44
CA GLY A 449 -2.61 15.84 -14.56
C GLY A 449 -1.22 16.31 -14.11
N PHE A 450 -1.17 17.15 -13.08
CA PHE A 450 0.10 17.62 -12.51
C PHE A 450 0.87 16.49 -11.82
N THR A 451 0.18 15.62 -11.09
CA THR A 451 0.80 14.44 -10.49
C THR A 451 1.32 13.49 -11.55
N ALA A 452 0.54 13.26 -12.62
CA ALA A 452 0.99 12.49 -13.77
C ALA A 452 2.21 13.15 -14.42
N PHE A 453 2.16 14.45 -14.71
CA PHE A 453 3.26 15.20 -15.28
C PHE A 453 4.53 15.14 -14.41
N ALA A 454 4.42 15.35 -13.11
CA ALA A 454 5.53 15.27 -12.18
C ALA A 454 6.13 13.86 -12.01
N LEU A 455 5.37 12.82 -12.35
CA LEU A 455 5.83 11.45 -12.33
C LEU A 455 6.55 11.03 -13.63
N PHE A 456 6.23 11.69 -14.72
CA PHE A 456 6.72 11.37 -16.05
C PHE A 456 7.87 12.28 -16.52
N LEU A 457 8.06 13.40 -15.91
CA LEU A 457 9.25 14.23 -16.07
C LEU A 457 10.40 13.76 -15.18
#